data_dc612098d3b892828f0b5fa15f14acbc
#
_entry.id   dc612098d3b892828f0b5fa15f14acbc
#
_cell.length_a   1.000
_cell.length_b   1.000
_cell.length_c   1.000
_cell.angle_alpha   90.00
_cell.angle_beta   90.00
_cell.angle_gamma   90.00
#
_symmetry.space_group_name_H-M   'P 1'
#
loop_
_entity.id
_entity.type
_entity.pdbx_description
1 polymer ?
#
loop_
_entity_poly.entity_id
_entity_poly.type
_entity_poly.pdbx_seq_one_letter_code
_entity_poly.pdbx_strand_id
1 'polypeptide(L)'
;MITHGNEIKIFAGNSNRPLAEAIAKKLNTELGGAEVGRFSDGETAVHIDETVRGRDLFIIQSTSAPVNDNLMELLILIDAARRASAGRITAVMPYFGYARQDRKARSRDPITAKLVADLITAAGADRVLTMDLHAA
;
A
#
# COMPACT_ATOMS: atom_id res chain seq x y z
N MET A 1 -2.15 10.00 22.82
CA MET A 1 -0.98 9.55 23.54
C MET A 1 0.07 8.99 22.60
N ILE A 2 1.25 9.43 22.75
CA ILE A 2 2.31 8.95 21.90
C ILE A 2 3.02 7.83 22.59
N THR A 3 3.24 6.78 21.85
CA THR A 3 3.95 5.66 22.39
C THR A 3 5.28 5.58 21.69
N HIS A 4 6.25 6.24 22.23
CA HIS A 4 7.66 5.96 21.94
C HIS A 4 8.00 5.82 20.46
N GLY A 5 7.68 6.80 19.68
CA GLY A 5 7.99 6.76 18.29
C GLY A 5 6.97 6.05 17.43
N ASN A 6 5.90 5.54 18.03
CA ASN A 6 4.80 4.93 17.28
C ASN A 6 3.86 5.98 16.73
N GLU A 7 4.39 7.13 16.41
CA GLU A 7 3.61 8.15 15.78
C GLU A 7 3.11 7.66 14.43
N ILE A 8 1.83 7.91 14.15
CA ILE A 8 1.21 7.47 12.91
C ILE A 8 1.58 8.42 11.78
N LYS A 9 1.97 7.85 10.66
CA LYS A 9 2.19 8.57 9.42
C LYS A 9 1.36 7.92 8.32
N ILE A 10 0.74 8.74 7.47
CA ILE A 10 -0.10 8.25 6.39
C ILE A 10 0.51 8.68 5.07
N PHE A 11 0.81 7.71 4.23
CA PHE A 11 1.32 7.96 2.88
C PHE A 11 0.31 7.43 1.87
N ALA A 12 0.37 7.93 0.67
CA ALA A 12 -0.53 7.49 -0.39
C ALA A 12 0.20 7.30 -1.69
N GLY A 13 -0.20 6.28 -2.44
CA GLY A 13 0.11 6.20 -3.85
C GLY A 13 -0.85 7.07 -4.65
N ASN A 14 -0.78 6.95 -5.96
CA ASN A 14 -1.51 7.84 -6.85
C ASN A 14 -2.88 7.33 -7.30
N SER A 15 -3.26 6.11 -6.91
CA SER A 15 -4.49 5.53 -7.45
C SER A 15 -5.75 6.27 -7.03
N ASN A 16 -5.77 6.83 -5.82
CA ASN A 16 -6.93 7.59 -5.34
C ASN A 16 -6.50 8.58 -4.28
N ARG A 17 -5.78 9.61 -4.70
CA ARG A 17 -5.31 10.63 -3.77
C ARG A 17 -6.45 11.38 -3.06
N PRO A 18 -7.56 11.70 -3.73
CA PRO A 18 -8.66 12.37 -3.01
C PRO A 18 -9.16 11.57 -1.81
N LEU A 19 -9.27 10.25 -1.94
CA LEU A 19 -9.68 9.41 -0.81
C LEU A 19 -8.64 9.44 0.30
N ALA A 20 -7.37 9.33 -0.05
CA ALA A 20 -6.30 9.35 0.94
C ALA A 20 -6.27 10.68 1.68
N GLU A 21 -6.45 11.78 0.97
CA GLU A 21 -6.50 13.11 1.60
C GLU A 21 -7.71 13.25 2.51
N ALA A 22 -8.85 12.69 2.11
CA ALA A 22 -10.04 12.71 2.94
C ALA A 22 -9.84 11.91 4.23
N ILE A 23 -9.17 10.76 4.14
CA ILE A 23 -8.87 9.96 5.32
C ILE A 23 -7.95 10.71 6.26
N ALA A 24 -6.89 11.30 5.73
CA ALA A 24 -5.94 12.06 6.54
C ALA A 24 -6.64 13.23 7.25
N LYS A 25 -7.50 13.93 6.53
CA LYS A 25 -8.25 15.05 7.09
C LYS A 25 -9.15 14.59 8.23
N LYS A 26 -9.84 13.47 8.06
CA LYS A 26 -10.68 12.91 9.11
C LYS A 26 -9.89 12.58 10.36
N LEU A 27 -8.63 12.24 10.22
CA LEU A 27 -7.75 11.90 11.33
C LEU A 27 -6.95 13.10 11.84
N ASN A 28 -7.29 14.29 11.36
CA ASN A 28 -6.64 15.54 11.76
C ASN A 28 -5.14 15.52 11.48
N THR A 29 -4.75 14.98 10.34
CA THR A 29 -3.36 14.94 9.93
C THR A 29 -3.25 15.22 8.43
N GLU A 30 -2.03 15.26 7.93
CA GLU A 30 -1.76 15.45 6.52
C GLU A 30 -1.04 14.22 5.97
N LEU A 31 -1.11 14.02 4.68
CA LEU A 31 -0.35 12.96 4.05
C LEU A 31 1.14 13.25 4.19
N GLY A 32 1.90 12.20 4.43
CA GLY A 32 3.35 12.30 4.50
C GLY A 32 3.96 12.66 3.16
N GLY A 33 5.12 13.27 3.20
CA GLY A 33 5.83 13.68 2.00
C GLY A 33 6.47 12.52 1.28
N ALA A 34 6.05 12.28 0.07
CA ALA A 34 6.63 11.26 -0.79
C ALA A 34 6.43 11.66 -2.25
N GLU A 35 7.43 11.35 -3.05
CA GLU A 35 7.36 11.53 -4.49
C GLU A 35 7.10 10.17 -5.11
N VAL A 36 5.99 10.05 -5.82
CA VAL A 36 5.59 8.80 -6.44
C VAL A 36 5.28 9.09 -7.90
N GLY A 37 6.10 8.58 -8.79
CA GLY A 37 5.96 8.86 -10.21
C GLY A 37 6.50 7.74 -11.06
N ARG A 38 6.94 8.10 -12.26
CA ARG A 38 7.46 7.15 -13.22
C ARG A 38 8.76 7.67 -13.81
N PHE A 39 9.70 6.76 -14.04
CA PHE A 39 10.83 7.04 -14.92
C PHE A 39 10.34 7.10 -16.36
N SER A 40 11.19 7.57 -17.26
CA SER A 40 10.80 7.76 -18.65
C SER A 40 10.40 6.47 -19.36
N ASP A 41 10.87 5.33 -18.87
CA ASP A 41 10.53 4.02 -19.45
C ASP A 41 9.27 3.42 -18.82
N GLY A 42 8.65 4.13 -17.88
CA GLY A 42 7.41 3.65 -17.22
C GLY A 42 7.62 2.96 -15.89
N GLU A 43 8.86 2.72 -15.49
CA GLU A 43 9.11 2.12 -14.19
C GLU A 43 8.71 3.08 -13.07
N THR A 44 8.16 2.52 -11.99
CA THR A 44 7.74 3.32 -10.85
C THR A 44 8.94 3.86 -10.09
N ALA A 45 8.88 5.14 -9.74
CA ALA A 45 9.92 5.80 -8.96
C ALA A 45 9.30 6.34 -7.67
N VAL A 46 9.90 6.01 -6.53
CA VAL A 46 9.40 6.43 -5.22
C VAL A 46 10.54 7.00 -4.40
N HIS A 47 10.26 8.12 -3.74
CA HIS A 47 11.16 8.69 -2.76
C HIS A 47 10.35 9.20 -1.57
N ILE A 48 10.72 8.79 -0.37
CA ILE A 48 10.07 9.27 0.85
C ILE A 48 10.88 10.45 1.37
N ASP A 49 10.19 11.60 1.55
CA ASP A 49 10.84 12.88 1.81
C ASP A 49 11.03 13.19 3.29
N GLU A 50 10.57 12.32 4.18
CA GLU A 50 10.66 12.58 5.62
C GLU A 50 11.07 11.31 6.35
N THR A 51 11.49 11.48 7.60
CA THR A 51 11.89 10.33 8.38
C THR A 51 10.68 9.52 8.83
N VAL A 52 10.76 8.21 8.65
CA VAL A 52 9.70 7.30 9.06
C VAL A 52 10.24 6.25 10.04
N ARG A 53 11.48 6.41 10.48
CA ARG A 53 12.12 5.43 11.36
C ARG A 53 11.30 5.24 12.63
N GLY A 54 10.93 3.99 12.90
CA GLY A 54 10.19 3.63 14.10
C GLY A 54 8.72 4.03 14.09
N ARG A 55 8.21 4.62 13.00
CA ARG A 55 6.84 5.12 12.95
C ARG A 55 5.88 4.02 12.52
N ASP A 56 4.61 4.22 12.86
CA ASP A 56 3.53 3.34 12.45
C ASP A 56 2.93 3.90 11.15
N LEU A 57 3.24 3.25 10.04
CA LEU A 57 2.89 3.75 8.71
C LEU A 57 1.64 3.07 8.16
N PHE A 58 0.77 3.91 7.59
CA PHE A 58 -0.37 3.44 6.81
C PHE A 58 -0.18 3.94 5.40
N ILE A 59 -0.09 3.01 4.46
CA ILE A 59 0.10 3.34 3.05
C ILE A 59 -1.21 3.05 2.32
N ILE A 60 -1.84 4.10 1.80
CA ILE A 60 -3.16 3.99 1.17
C ILE A 60 -2.97 3.91 -0.32
N GLN A 61 -3.40 2.79 -0.91
CA GLN A 61 -3.33 2.59 -2.34
C GLN A 61 -4.35 1.54 -2.76
N SER A 62 -5.36 1.95 -3.52
CA SER A 62 -6.25 0.98 -4.17
C SER A 62 -5.53 0.36 -5.35
N THR A 63 -5.63 -0.96 -5.49
CA THR A 63 -5.08 -1.62 -6.66
C THR A 63 -6.16 -1.88 -7.70
N SER A 64 -6.96 -0.83 -7.93
CA SER A 64 -7.91 -0.75 -9.01
C SER A 64 -7.18 -0.46 -10.33
N ALA A 65 -7.92 -0.37 -11.41
CA ALA A 65 -7.32 -0.13 -12.73
C ALA A 65 -6.57 1.20 -12.78
N PRO A 66 -5.40 1.23 -13.38
CA PRO A 66 -4.63 0.11 -13.96
C PRO A 66 -4.04 -0.75 -12.84
N VAL A 67 -4.51 -1.99 -12.77
CA VAL A 67 -4.28 -2.83 -11.60
C VAL A 67 -2.81 -3.12 -11.34
N ASN A 68 -2.08 -3.54 -12.37
CA ASN A 68 -0.70 -3.92 -12.18
C ASN A 68 0.19 -2.73 -11.89
N ASP A 69 -0.07 -1.60 -12.51
CA ASP A 69 0.68 -0.37 -12.23
C ASP A 69 0.48 0.06 -10.78
N ASN A 70 -0.76 0.03 -10.31
CA ASN A 70 -1.07 0.44 -8.95
C ASN A 70 -0.54 -0.57 -7.93
N LEU A 71 -0.53 -1.85 -8.27
CA LEU A 71 0.06 -2.86 -7.40
C LEU A 71 1.57 -2.65 -7.27
N MET A 72 2.28 -2.47 -8.39
CA MET A 72 3.72 -2.23 -8.32
C MET A 72 4.04 -0.96 -7.53
N GLU A 73 3.26 0.08 -7.72
CA GLU A 73 3.46 1.31 -6.96
C GLU A 73 3.32 1.06 -5.46
N LEU A 74 2.33 0.28 -5.06
CA LEU A 74 2.16 -0.09 -3.65
C LEU A 74 3.36 -0.88 -3.13
N LEU A 75 3.79 -1.89 -3.88
CA LEU A 75 4.92 -2.72 -3.45
C LEU A 75 6.18 -1.90 -3.25
N ILE A 76 6.45 -0.99 -4.17
CA ILE A 76 7.66 -0.16 -4.11
C ILE A 76 7.57 0.85 -2.95
N LEU A 77 6.37 1.41 -2.69
CA LEU A 77 6.17 2.26 -1.53
C LEU A 77 6.43 1.51 -0.22
N ILE A 78 5.93 0.29 -0.13
CA ILE A 78 6.16 -0.54 1.06
C ILE A 78 7.64 -0.84 1.23
N ASP A 79 8.32 -1.19 0.14
CA ASP A 79 9.76 -1.49 0.19
C ASP A 79 10.55 -0.26 0.63
N ALA A 80 10.20 0.91 0.11
CA ALA A 80 10.87 2.15 0.51
C ALA A 80 10.69 2.41 2.01
N ALA A 81 9.48 2.22 2.52
CA ALA A 81 9.20 2.41 3.94
C ALA A 81 9.97 1.42 4.81
N ARG A 82 10.03 0.16 4.37
CA ARG A 82 10.77 -0.86 5.10
C ARG A 82 12.24 -0.54 5.17
N ARG A 83 12.83 -0.15 4.04
CA ARG A 83 14.26 0.20 4.00
C ARG A 83 14.57 1.47 4.78
N ALA A 84 13.58 2.33 4.95
CA ALA A 84 13.71 3.51 5.80
C ALA A 84 13.45 3.20 7.28
N SER A 85 13.31 1.94 7.63
CA SER A 85 13.18 1.45 9.01
C SER A 85 11.87 1.87 9.68
N ALA A 86 10.78 1.88 8.95
CA ALA A 86 9.46 2.07 9.54
C ALA A 86 9.24 1.02 10.63
N GLY A 87 8.52 1.38 11.67
CA GLY A 87 8.29 0.46 12.80
C GLY A 87 7.23 -0.59 12.48
N ARG A 88 6.17 -0.17 11.80
CA ARG A 88 5.10 -1.07 11.35
C ARG A 88 4.53 -0.50 10.08
N ILE A 89 4.16 -1.36 9.14
CA ILE A 89 3.61 -0.94 7.86
C ILE A 89 2.28 -1.64 7.63
N THR A 90 1.23 -0.86 7.46
CA THR A 90 -0.09 -1.36 7.10
C THR A 90 -0.41 -0.88 5.70
N ALA A 91 -0.69 -1.82 4.81
CA ALA A 91 -1.17 -1.50 3.47
C ALA A 91 -2.69 -1.32 3.55
N VAL A 92 -3.16 -0.13 3.24
CA VAL A 92 -4.60 0.18 3.25
C VAL A 92 -5.07 0.15 1.80
N MET A 93 -5.81 -0.87 1.43
CA MET A 93 -6.24 -1.10 0.07
C MET A 93 -7.77 -1.05 0.00
N PRO A 94 -8.34 0.15 -0.20
CA PRO A 94 -9.80 0.26 -0.26
C PRO A 94 -10.39 -0.64 -1.33
N TYR A 95 -9.67 -0.85 -2.43
CA TYR A 95 -9.98 -1.87 -3.41
C TYR A 95 -8.78 -2.78 -3.59
N PHE A 96 -9.00 -4.08 -3.44
CA PHE A 96 -7.94 -5.09 -3.56
C PHE A 96 -8.09 -5.77 -4.92
N GLY A 97 -7.27 -5.36 -5.87
CA GLY A 97 -7.26 -5.97 -7.19
C GLY A 97 -6.90 -7.45 -7.10
N TYR A 98 -7.49 -8.24 -7.96
CA TYR A 98 -7.36 -9.70 -7.99
C TYR A 98 -8.10 -10.41 -6.85
N ALA A 99 -8.82 -9.71 -5.97
CA ALA A 99 -9.51 -10.36 -4.85
C ALA A 99 -10.48 -11.44 -5.32
N ARG A 100 -11.10 -11.26 -6.48
CA ARG A 100 -12.04 -12.26 -7.00
C ARG A 100 -11.37 -13.56 -7.47
N GLN A 101 -10.03 -13.54 -7.59
CA GLN A 101 -9.27 -14.73 -7.99
C GLN A 101 -8.71 -15.40 -6.73
N ASP A 102 -9.59 -15.72 -5.80
CA ASP A 102 -9.21 -16.20 -4.47
C ASP A 102 -9.21 -17.72 -4.37
N ARG A 103 -9.52 -18.42 -5.46
CA ARG A 103 -9.46 -19.89 -5.49
C ARG A 103 -9.33 -20.38 -6.92
N LYS A 104 -8.88 -21.62 -7.04
CA LYS A 104 -8.76 -22.26 -8.35
C LYS A 104 -10.13 -22.57 -8.93
N ALA A 105 -10.35 -22.22 -10.17
CA ALA A 105 -11.52 -22.66 -10.92
C ALA A 105 -11.26 -24.06 -11.51
N ARG A 106 -10.01 -24.33 -11.88
CA ARG A 106 -9.62 -25.61 -12.49
C ARG A 106 -8.22 -25.97 -12.03
N SER A 107 -7.88 -27.25 -12.26
CA SER A 107 -6.52 -27.73 -12.07
C SER A 107 -5.55 -26.89 -12.91
N ARG A 108 -4.41 -26.56 -12.35
CA ARG A 108 -3.35 -25.73 -12.96
C ARG A 108 -3.71 -24.25 -13.12
N ASP A 109 -4.81 -23.82 -12.55
CA ASP A 109 -5.11 -22.37 -12.48
C ASP A 109 -4.38 -21.74 -11.30
N PRO A 110 -4.06 -20.45 -11.40
CA PRO A 110 -3.42 -19.75 -10.28
C PRO A 110 -4.43 -19.43 -9.18
N ILE A 111 -3.90 -19.06 -8.02
CA ILE A 111 -4.68 -18.38 -6.98
C ILE A 111 -4.07 -17.00 -6.85
N THR A 112 -4.49 -16.09 -7.71
CA THR A 112 -3.83 -14.81 -7.86
C THR A 112 -4.00 -13.91 -6.64
N ALA A 113 -5.14 -13.98 -5.97
CA ALA A 113 -5.33 -13.18 -4.75
C ALA A 113 -4.31 -13.55 -3.68
N LYS A 114 -4.00 -14.84 -3.53
CA LYS A 114 -2.99 -15.29 -2.59
C LYS A 114 -1.60 -14.83 -3.00
N LEU A 115 -1.29 -14.92 -4.29
CA LEU A 115 -0.02 -14.44 -4.80
C LEU A 115 0.18 -12.97 -4.48
N VAL A 116 -0.84 -12.15 -4.70
CA VAL A 116 -0.75 -10.71 -4.44
C VAL A 116 -0.54 -10.46 -2.94
N ALA A 117 -1.27 -11.16 -2.09
CA ALA A 117 -1.10 -11.03 -0.64
C ALA A 117 0.32 -11.40 -0.22
N ASP A 118 0.86 -12.46 -0.80
CA ASP A 118 2.23 -12.89 -0.49
C ASP A 118 3.25 -11.85 -0.96
N LEU A 119 3.04 -11.21 -2.10
CA LEU A 119 3.93 -10.16 -2.59
C LEU A 119 3.93 -8.95 -1.66
N ILE A 120 2.76 -8.56 -1.18
CA ILE A 120 2.62 -7.42 -0.28
C ILE A 120 3.35 -7.70 1.03
N THR A 121 3.20 -8.91 1.55
CA THR A 121 3.90 -9.34 2.76
C THR A 121 5.41 -9.37 2.53
N ALA A 122 5.84 -9.93 1.41
CA ALA A 122 7.26 -10.03 1.08
C ALA A 122 7.90 -8.65 0.91
N ALA A 123 7.16 -7.66 0.40
CA ALA A 123 7.65 -6.30 0.27
C ALA A 123 7.90 -5.65 1.63
N GLY A 124 7.18 -6.07 2.67
CA GLY A 124 7.41 -5.59 4.02
C GLY A 124 6.18 -5.15 4.79
N ALA A 125 4.98 -5.35 4.24
CA ALA A 125 3.77 -5.02 4.98
C ALA A 125 3.57 -5.99 6.13
N ASP A 126 3.23 -5.46 7.29
CA ASP A 126 2.91 -6.26 8.46
C ASP A 126 1.46 -6.67 8.47
N ARG A 127 0.60 -5.89 7.84
CA ARG A 127 -0.82 -6.21 7.73
C ARG A 127 -1.45 -5.48 6.57
N VAL A 128 -2.62 -5.96 6.17
CA VAL A 128 -3.40 -5.38 5.08
C VAL A 128 -4.79 -5.06 5.61
N LEU A 129 -5.28 -3.87 5.27
CA LEU A 129 -6.61 -3.40 5.61
C LEU A 129 -7.35 -3.18 4.30
N THR A 130 -8.47 -3.86 4.12
CA THR A 130 -9.28 -3.70 2.91
C THR A 130 -10.72 -3.39 3.30
N MET A 131 -11.46 -2.77 2.36
CA MET A 131 -12.87 -2.50 2.61
C MET A 131 -13.76 -3.51 1.90
N ASP A 132 -13.50 -3.72 0.63
CA ASP A 132 -14.32 -4.63 -0.16
C ASP A 132 -13.46 -5.70 -0.76
N LEU A 133 -13.59 -6.92 -0.26
CA LEU A 133 -13.06 -8.09 -0.93
C LEU A 133 -14.19 -8.74 -1.68
N HIS A 134 -13.87 -9.31 -2.83
CA HIS A 134 -14.81 -10.16 -3.53
C HIS A 134 -14.99 -11.41 -2.70
N ALA A 135 -16.06 -11.47 -1.96
CA ALA A 135 -16.31 -12.61 -1.09
C ALA A 135 -16.81 -13.78 -1.92
N ALA A 136 -16.27 -14.90 -1.67
CA ALA A 136 -16.75 -16.14 -2.25
C ALA A 136 -17.91 -16.68 -1.42
#